data_eafe57098681efe7cf5b70eae2534f28
#
_entry.id   eafe57098681efe7cf5b70eae2534f28
#
_cell.length_a   1.000
_cell.length_b   1.000
_cell.length_c   1.000
_cell.angle_alpha   90.00
_cell.angle_beta   90.00
_cell.angle_gamma   90.00
#
_symmetry.space_group_name_H-M   'P 1'
#
loop_
_entity.id
_entity.type
_entity.pdbx_description
1 polymer ?
#
loop_
_entity_poly.entity_id
_entity_poly.type
_entity_poly.pdbx_seq_one_letter_code
_entity_poly.pdbx_strand_id
1 'polypeptide(L)'
;DYITVAGEAMSVDAPDATTVIFNLPAPKPGLIAHFATHYSQPFQPKHFLGQFHPGVDSNADANAQALGFENGYAAIKAYYGNSDWTDTPTPMLSNPDLVAGLPKATYPTLESHIVIADTPEGRHFVANPYFFQVDPTGQQLPYINEFDEVYINDNEVRILKIVNGEIDYKAQSLQLASAPILLENQEKGGYTVHLKPEINIGALGFNVTHEDPAKREVFGNIDFRRAMSIAINRSEMNEIGF
;
A
#
# COMPACT_ATOMS: atom_id res chain seq x y z
N ASP A 1 -5.14 -3.41 -15.05
CA ASP A 1 -6.48 -3.09 -14.55
C ASP A 1 -7.22 -4.38 -14.20
N TYR A 2 -7.61 -4.53 -12.93
CA TYR A 2 -8.25 -5.77 -12.45
C TYR A 2 -9.75 -5.82 -12.73
N ILE A 3 -10.37 -4.68 -13.04
CA ILE A 3 -11.79 -4.58 -13.37
C ILE A 3 -12.08 -4.74 -14.86
N THR A 4 -11.04 -4.80 -15.72
CA THR A 4 -11.17 -4.94 -17.16
C THR A 4 -10.65 -6.31 -17.63
N VAL A 5 -11.41 -7.01 -18.43
CA VAL A 5 -11.06 -8.32 -19.00
C VAL A 5 -11.36 -8.30 -20.48
N ALA A 6 -10.39 -8.67 -21.32
CA ALA A 6 -10.51 -8.66 -22.78
C ALA A 6 -10.96 -7.29 -23.38
N GLY A 7 -10.61 -6.19 -22.71
CA GLY A 7 -10.99 -4.82 -23.14
C GLY A 7 -12.37 -4.35 -22.65
N GLU A 8 -13.11 -5.19 -21.96
CA GLU A 8 -14.43 -4.85 -21.41
C GLU A 8 -14.39 -4.83 -19.88
N ALA A 9 -15.15 -3.91 -19.27
CA ALA A 9 -15.25 -3.82 -17.82
C ALA A 9 -16.15 -4.95 -17.26
N MET A 10 -15.77 -5.51 -16.12
CA MET A 10 -16.65 -6.37 -15.36
C MET A 10 -17.82 -5.57 -14.79
N SER A 11 -18.97 -6.20 -14.57
CA SER A 11 -20.07 -5.63 -13.80
C SER A 11 -20.24 -6.34 -12.46
N VAL A 12 -20.86 -5.63 -11.52
CA VAL A 12 -21.13 -6.16 -10.18
C VAL A 12 -22.62 -6.00 -9.89
N ASP A 13 -23.27 -7.11 -9.54
CA ASP A 13 -24.65 -7.12 -9.12
C ASP A 13 -24.78 -7.51 -7.66
N ALA A 14 -25.76 -6.93 -6.96
CA ALA A 14 -26.13 -7.26 -5.60
C ALA A 14 -27.64 -7.61 -5.56
N PRO A 15 -28.01 -8.85 -5.88
CA PRO A 15 -29.43 -9.25 -5.99
C PRO A 15 -30.15 -9.26 -4.64
N ASP A 16 -29.41 -9.38 -3.55
CA ASP A 16 -29.93 -9.35 -2.19
C ASP A 16 -28.87 -8.76 -1.21
N ALA A 17 -29.21 -8.69 0.09
CA ALA A 17 -28.38 -8.07 1.11
C ALA A 17 -27.08 -8.84 1.44
N THR A 18 -26.93 -10.07 0.99
CA THR A 18 -25.83 -10.96 1.35
C THR A 18 -25.08 -11.54 0.15
N THR A 19 -25.54 -11.26 -1.07
CA THR A 19 -24.98 -11.82 -2.30
C THR A 19 -24.38 -10.72 -3.18
N VAL A 20 -23.14 -10.92 -3.61
CA VAL A 20 -22.46 -10.08 -4.61
C VAL A 20 -22.02 -10.97 -5.77
N ILE A 21 -22.37 -10.60 -7.00
CA ILE A 21 -22.04 -11.32 -8.22
C ILE A 21 -21.09 -10.47 -9.06
N PHE A 22 -19.90 -10.98 -9.35
CA PHE A 22 -18.96 -10.37 -10.29
C PHE A 22 -19.14 -11.03 -11.66
N ASN A 23 -19.66 -10.28 -12.62
CA ASN A 23 -19.86 -10.75 -14.00
C ASN A 23 -18.64 -10.37 -14.83
N LEU A 24 -17.93 -11.36 -15.32
CA LEU A 24 -16.69 -11.19 -16.07
C LEU A 24 -16.97 -11.45 -17.57
N PRO A 25 -16.52 -10.56 -18.47
CA PRO A 25 -16.64 -10.76 -19.93
C PRO A 25 -15.91 -12.00 -20.43
N ALA A 26 -14.86 -12.43 -19.73
CA ALA A 26 -14.10 -13.64 -20.01
C ALA A 26 -13.48 -14.20 -18.72
N PRO A 27 -13.03 -15.47 -18.69
CA PRO A 27 -12.34 -16.05 -17.55
C PRO A 27 -11.13 -15.19 -17.13
N LYS A 28 -11.02 -14.86 -15.83
CA LYS A 28 -9.91 -14.13 -15.24
C LYS A 28 -9.27 -14.93 -14.10
N PRO A 29 -8.32 -15.82 -14.41
CA PRO A 29 -7.58 -16.55 -13.39
C PRO A 29 -6.90 -15.58 -12.43
N GLY A 30 -6.92 -15.90 -11.14
CA GLY A 30 -6.25 -15.08 -10.12
C GLY A 30 -7.06 -13.89 -9.59
N LEU A 31 -8.29 -13.64 -10.02
CA LEU A 31 -9.10 -12.51 -9.53
C LEU A 31 -9.27 -12.54 -8.00
N ILE A 32 -9.56 -13.71 -7.43
CA ILE A 32 -9.71 -13.86 -5.97
C ILE A 32 -8.39 -13.58 -5.24
N ALA A 33 -7.27 -14.10 -5.78
CA ALA A 33 -5.95 -13.81 -5.24
C ALA A 33 -5.62 -12.29 -5.33
N HIS A 34 -6.06 -11.63 -6.41
CA HIS A 34 -5.92 -10.19 -6.55
C HIS A 34 -6.73 -9.44 -5.48
N PHE A 35 -7.97 -9.86 -5.19
CA PHE A 35 -8.77 -9.26 -4.12
C PHE A 35 -8.15 -9.48 -2.72
N ALA A 36 -7.31 -10.47 -2.54
CA ALA A 36 -6.59 -10.72 -1.30
C ALA A 36 -5.31 -9.87 -1.17
N THR A 37 -4.94 -9.07 -2.18
CA THR A 37 -3.78 -8.19 -2.11
C THR A 37 -4.15 -6.82 -1.55
N HIS A 38 -3.19 -6.15 -0.93
CA HIS A 38 -3.40 -4.81 -0.34
C HIS A 38 -3.68 -3.70 -1.38
N TYR A 39 -3.41 -3.95 -2.67
CA TYR A 39 -3.71 -2.98 -3.75
C TYR A 39 -5.19 -2.96 -4.16
N SER A 40 -5.94 -4.01 -3.86
CA SER A 40 -7.36 -4.05 -4.12
C SER A 40 -8.11 -3.84 -2.82
N GLN A 41 -8.90 -2.80 -2.74
CA GLN A 41 -9.78 -2.54 -1.60
C GLN A 41 -11.23 -2.63 -2.07
N PRO A 42 -11.73 -3.85 -2.40
CA PRO A 42 -13.03 -4.03 -3.01
C PRO A 42 -14.19 -3.71 -2.05
N PHE A 43 -13.92 -3.70 -0.75
CA PHE A 43 -14.92 -3.45 0.29
C PHE A 43 -14.78 -2.04 0.84
N GLN A 44 -15.87 -1.28 0.77
CA GLN A 44 -15.93 0.09 1.23
C GLN A 44 -17.06 0.26 2.25
N PRO A 45 -16.90 1.10 3.30
CA PRO A 45 -17.90 1.30 4.32
C PRO A 45 -19.08 2.13 3.79
N LYS A 46 -20.11 1.47 3.24
CA LYS A 46 -21.30 2.13 2.69
C LYS A 46 -21.97 3.08 3.70
N HIS A 47 -22.00 2.70 4.98
CA HIS A 47 -22.59 3.54 6.03
C HIS A 47 -21.85 4.85 6.26
N PHE A 48 -20.60 4.96 5.81
CA PHE A 48 -19.80 6.18 5.87
C PHE A 48 -19.72 6.86 4.49
N LEU A 49 -19.21 6.16 3.47
CA LEU A 49 -19.02 6.73 2.14
C LEU A 49 -20.32 6.94 1.36
N GLY A 50 -21.38 6.21 1.69
CA GLY A 50 -22.64 6.28 0.97
C GLY A 50 -23.25 7.68 0.95
N GLN A 51 -23.04 8.49 2.01
CA GLN A 51 -23.49 9.89 2.07
C GLN A 51 -22.84 10.79 1.00
N PHE A 52 -21.71 10.38 0.44
CA PHE A 52 -20.99 11.10 -0.61
C PHE A 52 -21.13 10.47 -1.99
N HIS A 53 -21.78 9.30 -2.09
CA HIS A 53 -21.90 8.61 -3.37
C HIS A 53 -23.22 8.96 -4.08
N PRO A 54 -23.21 9.66 -5.26
CA PRO A 54 -24.41 10.10 -5.94
C PRO A 54 -25.40 8.99 -6.31
N GLY A 55 -24.93 7.76 -6.46
CA GLY A 55 -25.78 6.58 -6.69
C GLY A 55 -26.43 6.01 -5.42
N VAL A 56 -26.10 6.54 -4.23
CA VAL A 56 -26.59 6.08 -2.92
C VAL A 56 -27.40 7.18 -2.23
N ASP A 57 -26.91 8.42 -2.27
CA ASP A 57 -27.54 9.57 -1.65
C ASP A 57 -27.70 10.69 -2.70
N SER A 58 -28.93 11.15 -2.90
CA SER A 58 -29.24 12.26 -3.80
C SER A 58 -28.64 13.60 -3.36
N ASN A 59 -28.26 13.75 -2.08
CA ASN A 59 -27.62 14.94 -1.53
C ASN A 59 -26.08 14.81 -1.49
N ALA A 60 -25.51 13.81 -2.13
CA ALA A 60 -24.06 13.46 -2.03
C ALA A 60 -23.15 14.67 -2.28
N ASP A 61 -23.43 15.47 -3.31
CA ASP A 61 -22.63 16.65 -3.62
C ASP A 61 -22.81 17.75 -2.57
N ALA A 62 -24.02 17.96 -2.08
CA ALA A 62 -24.29 18.95 -1.02
C ALA A 62 -23.61 18.54 0.30
N ASN A 63 -23.64 17.27 0.66
CA ASN A 63 -22.95 16.72 1.82
C ASN A 63 -21.44 16.93 1.72
N ALA A 64 -20.86 16.69 0.54
CA ALA A 64 -19.45 16.87 0.28
C ALA A 64 -19.06 18.37 0.32
N GLN A 65 -19.85 19.23 -0.29
CA GLN A 65 -19.62 20.68 -0.30
C GLN A 65 -19.69 21.31 1.09
N ALA A 66 -20.55 20.79 1.96
CA ALA A 66 -20.61 21.20 3.37
C ALA A 66 -19.30 20.93 4.13
N LEU A 67 -18.47 20.00 3.65
CA LEU A 67 -17.16 19.68 4.19
C LEU A 67 -16.00 20.29 3.39
N GLY A 68 -16.30 21.16 2.41
CA GLY A 68 -15.28 21.83 1.60
C GLY A 68 -14.78 21.05 0.37
N PHE A 69 -15.40 19.92 0.03
CA PHE A 69 -15.10 19.20 -1.19
C PHE A 69 -15.86 19.74 -2.40
N GLU A 70 -15.35 19.56 -3.59
CA GLU A 70 -15.99 20.01 -4.83
C GLU A 70 -17.32 19.29 -5.09
N ASN A 71 -17.32 17.96 -4.90
CA ASN A 71 -18.48 17.07 -5.11
C ASN A 71 -18.30 15.76 -4.33
N GLY A 72 -19.31 14.89 -4.38
CA GLY A 72 -19.30 13.62 -3.66
C GLY A 72 -18.14 12.70 -4.03
N TYR A 73 -17.80 12.61 -5.30
CA TYR A 73 -16.66 11.80 -5.72
C TYR A 73 -15.31 12.36 -5.25
N ALA A 74 -15.17 13.67 -5.16
CA ALA A 74 -13.98 14.31 -4.58
C ALA A 74 -13.83 13.95 -3.09
N ALA A 75 -14.94 13.95 -2.35
CA ALA A 75 -14.96 13.50 -0.96
C ALA A 75 -14.58 12.02 -0.83
N ILE A 76 -15.20 11.13 -1.62
CA ILE A 76 -14.85 9.69 -1.63
C ILE A 76 -13.37 9.50 -1.92
N LYS A 77 -12.84 10.17 -2.95
CA LYS A 77 -11.42 10.08 -3.31
C LYS A 77 -10.51 10.56 -2.17
N ALA A 78 -10.88 11.62 -1.46
CA ALA A 78 -10.11 12.14 -0.34
C ALA A 78 -10.10 11.16 0.84
N TYR A 79 -11.23 10.50 1.13
CA TYR A 79 -11.33 9.51 2.20
C TYR A 79 -10.73 8.14 1.83
N TYR A 80 -10.83 7.76 0.57
CA TYR A 80 -10.27 6.50 0.07
C TYR A 80 -8.76 6.58 -0.17
N GLY A 81 -8.22 7.79 -0.33
CA GLY A 81 -6.85 8.02 -0.77
C GLY A 81 -6.68 7.86 -2.28
N ASN A 82 -5.45 7.96 -2.74
CA ASN A 82 -5.13 7.82 -4.17
C ASN A 82 -4.91 6.35 -4.60
N SER A 83 -5.29 5.38 -3.78
CA SER A 83 -5.03 3.95 -3.99
C SER A 83 -3.56 3.60 -4.21
N ASP A 84 -2.64 4.43 -3.77
CA ASP A 84 -1.23 4.10 -3.70
C ASP A 84 -1.00 3.22 -2.47
N TRP A 85 -0.13 2.23 -2.60
CA TRP A 85 0.25 1.35 -1.49
C TRP A 85 0.89 2.09 -0.30
N THR A 86 1.31 3.32 -0.52
CA THR A 86 1.82 4.22 0.53
C THR A 86 0.70 4.94 1.27
N ASP A 87 -0.51 4.98 0.70
CA ASP A 87 -1.64 5.65 1.31
C ASP A 87 -2.35 4.67 2.24
N THR A 88 -2.06 4.75 3.51
CA THR A 88 -2.96 4.21 4.51
C THR A 88 -4.33 4.88 4.35
N PRO A 89 -5.44 4.14 4.43
CA PRO A 89 -6.77 4.69 4.32
C PRO A 89 -7.14 5.53 5.55
N THR A 90 -6.43 6.63 5.75
CA THR A 90 -6.76 7.65 6.74
C THR A 90 -6.39 9.03 6.23
N PRO A 91 -6.94 9.43 5.06
CA PRO A 91 -6.79 10.80 4.57
C PRO A 91 -7.35 11.82 5.54
N MET A 92 -8.17 11.38 6.49
CA MET A 92 -8.72 12.15 7.59
C MET A 92 -7.67 12.75 8.50
N LEU A 93 -6.56 12.06 8.71
CA LEU A 93 -5.46 12.57 9.53
C LEU A 93 -4.53 13.48 8.74
N SER A 94 -4.46 13.32 7.42
CA SER A 94 -3.66 14.22 6.56
C SER A 94 -4.33 15.59 6.34
N ASN A 95 -5.63 15.71 6.60
CA ASN A 95 -6.34 17.01 6.59
C ASN A 95 -7.43 17.06 7.66
N PRO A 96 -7.06 17.22 8.93
CA PRO A 96 -8.00 17.23 10.06
C PRO A 96 -9.06 18.32 9.96
N ASP A 97 -8.78 19.44 9.30
CA ASP A 97 -9.72 20.54 9.16
C ASP A 97 -10.92 20.18 8.26
N LEU A 98 -10.67 19.35 7.22
CA LEU A 98 -11.74 18.88 6.32
C LEU A 98 -12.67 17.88 6.99
N VAL A 99 -12.25 17.24 8.07
CA VAL A 99 -13.00 16.19 8.76
C VAL A 99 -13.40 16.53 10.18
N ALA A 100 -13.06 17.74 10.65
CA ALA A 100 -13.39 18.22 12.01
C ALA A 100 -14.90 18.23 12.30
N GLY A 101 -15.74 18.30 11.25
CA GLY A 101 -17.19 18.19 11.36
C GLY A 101 -17.74 16.77 11.38
N LEU A 102 -16.91 15.76 11.09
CA LEU A 102 -17.35 14.36 11.07
C LEU A 102 -17.24 13.75 12.47
N PRO A 103 -18.27 12.99 12.92
CA PRO A 103 -18.17 12.28 14.19
C PRO A 103 -16.98 11.33 14.15
N LYS A 104 -16.04 11.51 15.08
CA LYS A 104 -14.91 10.61 15.33
C LYS A 104 -13.87 10.53 14.21
N ALA A 105 -13.49 11.55 13.58
CA ALA A 105 -12.28 11.74 12.76
C ALA A 105 -11.52 10.47 12.25
N THR A 106 -12.12 9.30 12.25
CA THR A 106 -11.51 8.05 11.80
C THR A 106 -12.38 7.38 10.75
N TYR A 107 -11.74 7.07 9.63
CA TYR A 107 -12.37 6.30 8.55
C TYR A 107 -12.64 4.86 9.03
N PRO A 108 -13.87 4.33 8.87
CA PRO A 108 -14.16 2.96 9.25
C PRO A 108 -13.31 1.99 8.41
N THR A 109 -12.57 1.13 9.08
CA THR A 109 -11.65 0.18 8.45
C THR A 109 -11.84 -1.23 8.99
N LEU A 110 -11.50 -2.23 8.16
CA LEU A 110 -11.39 -3.63 8.56
C LEU A 110 -9.95 -4.00 8.97
N GLU A 111 -9.05 -3.03 9.01
CA GLU A 111 -7.66 -3.25 9.42
C GLU A 111 -7.56 -3.53 10.92
N SER A 112 -6.48 -4.21 11.31
CA SER A 112 -6.24 -4.60 12.70
C SER A 112 -5.96 -3.41 13.62
N HIS A 113 -5.46 -2.32 13.08
CA HIS A 113 -5.12 -1.10 13.81
C HIS A 113 -5.70 0.14 13.14
N ILE A 114 -5.91 1.17 13.95
CA ILE A 114 -6.41 2.48 13.54
C ILE A 114 -5.33 3.52 13.82
N VAL A 115 -5.07 4.38 12.85
CA VAL A 115 -4.19 5.55 13.05
C VAL A 115 -4.93 6.59 13.87
N ILE A 116 -4.37 7.01 14.99
CA ILE A 116 -4.95 8.05 15.86
C ILE A 116 -4.13 9.34 15.90
N ALA A 117 -2.90 9.31 15.42
CA ALA A 117 -2.07 10.48 15.18
C ALA A 117 -1.18 10.28 13.96
N ASP A 118 -1.01 11.34 13.17
CA ASP A 118 -0.09 11.40 12.04
C ASP A 118 0.64 12.75 12.12
N THR A 119 1.97 12.67 12.31
CA THR A 119 2.83 13.82 12.50
C THR A 119 4.04 13.77 11.56
N PRO A 120 4.83 14.83 11.40
CA PRO A 120 6.06 14.77 10.63
C PRO A 120 7.08 13.76 11.15
N GLU A 121 6.98 13.35 12.41
CA GLU A 121 7.87 12.41 13.07
C GLU A 121 7.41 10.95 12.90
N GLY A 122 6.11 10.74 12.63
CA GLY A 122 5.56 9.39 12.47
C GLY A 122 4.07 9.28 12.75
N ARG A 123 3.58 8.04 12.76
CA ARG A 123 2.19 7.71 13.04
C ARG A 123 2.06 6.89 14.31
N HIS A 124 1.00 7.15 15.05
CA HIS A 124 0.61 6.32 16.20
C HIS A 124 -0.63 5.49 15.88
N PHE A 125 -0.54 4.19 16.14
CA PHE A 125 -1.57 3.21 15.85
C PHE A 125 -2.06 2.55 17.13
N VAL A 126 -3.38 2.34 17.22
CA VAL A 126 -4.01 1.57 18.30
C VAL A 126 -4.81 0.41 17.72
N ALA A 127 -4.96 -0.66 18.48
CA ALA A 127 -5.76 -1.82 18.08
C ALA A 127 -7.21 -1.42 17.78
N ASN A 128 -7.74 -1.94 16.67
CA ASN A 128 -9.13 -1.78 16.30
C ASN A 128 -10.00 -2.73 17.14
N PRO A 129 -10.85 -2.20 18.04
CA PRO A 129 -11.68 -3.06 18.90
C PRO A 129 -12.75 -3.84 18.11
N TYR A 130 -12.96 -3.50 16.85
CA TYR A 130 -13.91 -4.18 15.94
C TYR A 130 -13.19 -5.07 14.92
N PHE A 131 -11.90 -5.35 15.10
CA PHE A 131 -11.19 -6.26 14.20
C PHE A 131 -11.82 -7.65 14.28
N PHE A 132 -12.14 -8.23 13.13
CA PHE A 132 -13.01 -9.40 13.03
C PHE A 132 -12.30 -10.74 13.24
N GLN A 133 -10.96 -10.75 13.21
CA GLN A 133 -10.20 -11.99 13.31
C GLN A 133 -10.01 -12.40 14.77
N VAL A 134 -10.09 -13.71 14.98
CA VAL A 134 -9.79 -14.37 16.25
C VAL A 134 -8.75 -15.47 16.03
N ASP A 135 -7.97 -15.74 17.04
CA ASP A 135 -7.05 -16.87 17.02
C ASP A 135 -7.77 -18.23 17.23
N PRO A 136 -7.08 -19.37 17.12
CA PRO A 136 -7.67 -20.70 17.35
C PRO A 136 -8.24 -20.91 18.76
N THR A 137 -7.87 -20.08 19.73
CA THR A 137 -8.39 -20.13 21.10
C THR A 137 -9.61 -19.24 21.30
N GLY A 138 -9.99 -18.47 20.28
CA GLY A 138 -11.10 -17.52 20.32
C GLY A 138 -10.73 -16.15 20.86
N GLN A 139 -9.44 -15.87 21.08
CA GLN A 139 -8.98 -14.54 21.48
C GLN A 139 -8.99 -13.60 20.28
N GLN A 140 -9.57 -12.41 20.44
CA GLN A 140 -9.58 -11.39 19.39
C GLN A 140 -8.16 -10.88 19.10
N LEU A 141 -7.84 -10.76 17.82
CA LEU A 141 -6.63 -10.09 17.33
C LEU A 141 -6.86 -8.59 17.19
N PRO A 142 -5.81 -7.76 17.15
CA PRO A 142 -4.38 -8.13 17.20
C PRO A 142 -3.88 -8.37 18.63
N TYR A 143 -2.73 -9.02 18.78
CA TYR A 143 -2.07 -9.17 20.09
C TYR A 143 -1.33 -7.92 20.54
N ILE A 144 -0.87 -7.10 19.58
CA ILE A 144 -0.19 -5.83 19.85
C ILE A 144 -1.25 -4.74 19.91
N ASN A 145 -1.35 -4.06 21.06
CA ASN A 145 -2.37 -3.04 21.27
C ASN A 145 -2.02 -1.70 20.61
N GLU A 146 -0.74 -1.34 20.59
CA GLU A 146 -0.26 -0.04 20.11
C GLU A 146 1.09 -0.21 19.44
N PHE A 147 1.36 0.57 18.40
CA PHE A 147 2.69 0.72 17.83
C PHE A 147 2.87 2.09 17.19
N ASP A 148 4.12 2.53 17.13
CA ASP A 148 4.53 3.76 16.46
C ASP A 148 5.28 3.44 15.17
N GLU A 149 4.89 4.05 14.08
CA GLU A 149 5.65 4.10 12.83
C GLU A 149 6.50 5.37 12.85
N VAL A 150 7.80 5.22 12.94
CA VAL A 150 8.73 6.36 13.02
C VAL A 150 9.29 6.67 11.64
N TYR A 151 9.20 7.93 11.21
CA TYR A 151 9.75 8.39 9.94
C TYR A 151 11.24 8.74 10.07
N ILE A 152 12.07 7.99 9.37
CA ILE A 152 13.52 8.19 9.36
C ILE A 152 13.98 8.26 7.90
N ASN A 153 14.29 9.47 7.44
CA ASN A 153 14.69 9.71 6.05
C ASN A 153 16.13 9.28 5.76
N ASP A 154 17.01 9.36 6.76
CA ASP A 154 18.40 9.01 6.61
C ASP A 154 18.63 7.51 6.90
N ASN A 155 19.26 6.80 5.95
CA ASN A 155 19.49 5.38 6.07
C ASN A 155 20.51 5.03 7.16
N GLU A 156 21.55 5.85 7.35
CA GLU A 156 22.59 5.60 8.36
C GLU A 156 21.99 5.79 9.75
N VAL A 157 21.21 6.85 9.95
CA VAL A 157 20.47 7.07 11.21
C VAL A 157 19.52 5.90 11.49
N ARG A 158 18.83 5.39 10.49
CA ARG A 158 17.95 4.22 10.65
C ARG A 158 18.71 2.97 11.08
N ILE A 159 19.85 2.69 10.46
CA ILE A 159 20.70 1.55 10.84
C ILE A 159 21.22 1.71 12.27
N LEU A 160 21.66 2.90 12.66
CA LEU A 160 22.11 3.19 14.03
C LEU A 160 21.00 2.96 15.06
N LYS A 161 19.78 3.39 14.77
CA LYS A 161 18.63 3.15 15.65
C LYS A 161 18.33 1.67 15.82
N ILE A 162 18.40 0.88 14.74
CA ILE A 162 18.22 -0.58 14.82
C ILE A 162 19.34 -1.20 15.67
N VAL A 163 20.60 -0.87 15.42
CA VAL A 163 21.76 -1.35 16.17
C VAL A 163 21.68 -1.02 17.67
N ASN A 164 21.05 0.11 18.00
CA ASN A 164 20.86 0.52 19.39
C ASN A 164 19.60 -0.10 20.05
N GLY A 165 18.81 -0.90 19.31
CA GLY A 165 17.57 -1.48 19.84
C GLY A 165 16.42 -0.49 20.00
N GLU A 166 16.43 0.61 19.23
CA GLU A 166 15.37 1.63 19.25
C GLU A 166 14.23 1.29 18.26
N ILE A 167 14.37 0.23 17.46
CA ILE A 167 13.40 -0.22 16.47
C ILE A 167 13.10 -1.70 16.70
N ASP A 168 11.87 -2.02 17.07
CA ASP A 168 11.45 -3.40 17.36
C ASP A 168 11.24 -4.24 16.10
N TYR A 169 10.80 -3.61 15.01
CA TYR A 169 10.50 -4.32 13.75
C TYR A 169 10.80 -3.48 12.51
N LYS A 170 11.51 -4.06 11.57
CA LYS A 170 11.76 -3.47 10.25
C LYS A 170 11.91 -4.55 9.19
N ALA A 171 10.98 -4.63 8.24
CA ALA A 171 10.98 -5.64 7.18
C ALA A 171 11.32 -5.11 5.79
N GLN A 172 11.14 -3.82 5.53
CA GLN A 172 11.30 -3.24 4.19
C GLN A 172 12.42 -2.20 4.16
N SER A 173 12.90 -1.91 2.96
CA SER A 173 13.89 -0.84 2.71
C SER A 173 15.19 -1.01 3.52
N LEU A 174 15.58 -2.24 3.84
CA LEU A 174 16.90 -2.59 4.33
C LEU A 174 17.73 -3.13 3.16
N GLN A 175 18.88 -2.52 2.94
CA GLN A 175 19.80 -2.95 1.89
C GLN A 175 20.64 -4.13 2.39
N LEU A 176 20.93 -5.09 1.53
CA LEU A 176 21.79 -6.24 1.89
C LEU A 176 23.19 -5.79 2.34
N ALA A 177 23.70 -4.69 1.80
CA ALA A 177 24.96 -4.08 2.24
C ALA A 177 24.99 -3.72 3.73
N SER A 178 23.83 -3.54 4.37
CA SER A 178 23.74 -3.30 5.82
C SER A 178 23.69 -4.60 6.64
N ALA A 179 23.60 -5.77 6.00
CA ALA A 179 23.48 -7.05 6.71
C ALA A 179 24.66 -7.35 7.66
N PRO A 180 25.93 -7.11 7.30
CA PRO A 180 27.04 -7.40 8.19
C PRO A 180 26.92 -6.64 9.53
N ILE A 181 26.72 -5.33 9.49
CA ILE A 181 26.61 -4.51 10.72
C ILE A 181 25.38 -4.89 11.56
N LEU A 182 24.26 -5.25 10.90
CA LEU A 182 23.05 -5.68 11.59
C LEU A 182 23.25 -7.06 12.25
N LEU A 183 23.89 -8.00 11.55
CA LEU A 183 24.19 -9.34 12.10
C LEU A 183 25.16 -9.27 13.30
N GLU A 184 26.19 -8.43 13.21
CA GLU A 184 27.19 -8.27 14.28
C GLU A 184 26.59 -7.69 15.57
N ASN A 185 25.56 -6.84 15.45
CA ASN A 185 24.99 -6.11 16.58
C ASN A 185 23.66 -6.68 17.12
N GLN A 186 23.24 -7.87 16.68
CA GLN A 186 21.97 -8.49 17.11
C GLN A 186 21.85 -8.61 18.63
N GLU A 187 22.90 -9.08 19.30
CA GLU A 187 22.90 -9.28 20.75
C GLU A 187 22.80 -7.94 21.48
N LYS A 188 23.57 -6.93 21.04
CA LYS A 188 23.55 -5.58 21.62
C LYS A 188 22.18 -4.92 21.45
N GLY A 189 21.59 -5.00 20.26
CA GLY A 189 20.33 -4.36 19.93
C GLY A 189 19.09 -5.15 20.35
N GLY A 190 19.25 -6.42 20.79
CA GLY A 190 18.14 -7.28 21.24
C GLY A 190 17.19 -7.74 20.12
N TYR A 191 17.67 -7.79 18.87
CA TYR A 191 16.88 -8.18 17.71
C TYR A 191 17.47 -9.41 17.00
N THR A 192 16.71 -9.98 16.06
CA THR A 192 17.17 -11.08 15.19
C THR A 192 17.07 -10.66 13.72
N VAL A 193 18.12 -10.85 12.96
CA VAL A 193 18.15 -10.61 11.51
C VAL A 193 17.69 -11.88 10.78
N HIS A 194 16.65 -11.74 9.96
CA HIS A 194 16.16 -12.78 9.09
C HIS A 194 16.48 -12.44 7.63
N LEU A 195 17.44 -13.12 7.04
CA LEU A 195 17.72 -13.03 5.60
C LEU A 195 16.71 -13.89 4.84
N LYS A 196 15.96 -13.30 3.93
CA LYS A 196 14.99 -14.01 3.10
C LYS A 196 15.38 -13.90 1.63
N PRO A 197 15.19 -14.96 0.83
CA PRO A 197 15.31 -14.85 -0.62
C PRO A 197 14.36 -13.79 -1.16
N GLU A 198 14.88 -12.93 -2.03
CA GLU A 198 14.08 -11.94 -2.76
C GLU A 198 13.95 -12.38 -4.21
N ILE A 199 12.76 -12.23 -4.78
CA ILE A 199 12.49 -12.55 -6.19
C ILE A 199 12.71 -11.36 -7.12
N ASN A 200 12.84 -10.18 -6.56
CA ASN A 200 13.11 -8.97 -7.33
C ASN A 200 14.54 -8.99 -7.88
N ILE A 201 14.65 -8.65 -9.14
CA ILE A 201 15.94 -8.55 -9.83
C ILE A 201 16.15 -7.11 -10.30
N GLY A 202 17.37 -6.61 -10.19
CA GLY A 202 17.75 -5.37 -10.84
C GLY A 202 17.68 -5.52 -12.37
N ALA A 203 16.92 -4.68 -13.05
CA ALA A 203 16.78 -4.71 -14.49
C ALA A 203 16.97 -3.33 -15.11
N LEU A 204 17.65 -3.28 -16.26
CA LEU A 204 17.74 -2.10 -17.10
C LEU A 204 16.63 -2.17 -18.16
N GLY A 205 15.60 -1.33 -18.02
CA GLY A 205 14.51 -1.20 -18.97
C GLY A 205 14.80 -0.16 -20.07
N PHE A 206 14.45 -0.49 -21.30
CA PHE A 206 14.51 0.46 -22.41
C PHE A 206 13.10 0.83 -22.85
N ASN A 207 12.81 2.15 -22.94
CA ASN A 207 11.51 2.63 -23.41
C ASN A 207 11.39 2.44 -24.94
N VAL A 208 10.84 1.30 -25.33
CA VAL A 208 10.63 0.95 -26.77
C VAL A 208 9.50 1.74 -27.42
N THR A 209 8.77 2.54 -26.67
CA THR A 209 7.72 3.47 -27.15
C THR A 209 8.12 4.93 -26.98
N HIS A 210 9.42 5.22 -26.86
CA HIS A 210 9.93 6.57 -26.64
C HIS A 210 9.42 7.55 -27.71
N GLU A 211 9.11 8.78 -27.32
CA GLU A 211 8.60 9.82 -28.23
C GLU A 211 9.58 10.17 -29.34
N ASP A 212 10.87 10.29 -29.02
CA ASP A 212 11.94 10.48 -30.00
C ASP A 212 12.08 9.22 -30.87
N PRO A 213 11.86 9.37 -32.23
CA PRO A 213 11.93 8.23 -33.14
C PRO A 213 13.30 7.54 -33.19
N ALA A 214 14.41 8.31 -33.09
CA ALA A 214 15.76 7.75 -33.15
C ALA A 214 16.03 6.87 -31.89
N LYS A 215 15.62 7.34 -30.71
CA LYS A 215 15.71 6.52 -29.46
C LYS A 215 14.80 5.31 -29.52
N ARG A 216 13.58 5.47 -30.02
CA ARG A 216 12.63 4.35 -30.18
C ARG A 216 13.18 3.27 -31.11
N GLU A 217 13.83 3.65 -32.23
CA GLU A 217 14.46 2.71 -33.14
C GLU A 217 15.61 1.95 -32.48
N VAL A 218 16.52 2.65 -31.77
CA VAL A 218 17.65 2.04 -31.06
C VAL A 218 17.15 1.13 -29.94
N PHE A 219 16.24 1.59 -29.09
CA PHE A 219 15.72 0.81 -27.98
C PHE A 219 14.83 -0.34 -28.43
N GLY A 220 14.16 -0.20 -29.58
CA GLY A 220 13.38 -1.25 -30.22
C GLY A 220 14.25 -2.34 -30.85
N ASN A 221 15.50 -2.06 -31.16
CA ASN A 221 16.42 -3.02 -31.77
C ASN A 221 16.82 -4.11 -30.75
N ILE A 222 16.53 -5.37 -31.07
CA ILE A 222 16.82 -6.50 -30.21
C ILE A 222 18.32 -6.72 -29.99
N ASP A 223 19.13 -6.47 -31.02
CA ASP A 223 20.58 -6.68 -30.95
C ASP A 223 21.24 -5.62 -30.06
N PHE A 224 20.73 -4.38 -30.09
CA PHE A 224 21.14 -3.35 -29.14
C PHE A 224 20.86 -3.79 -27.70
N ARG A 225 19.65 -4.25 -27.40
CA ARG A 225 19.30 -4.70 -26.04
C ARG A 225 20.10 -5.93 -25.59
N ARG A 226 20.41 -6.85 -26.52
CA ARG A 226 21.30 -8.01 -26.25
C ARG A 226 22.73 -7.56 -25.96
N ALA A 227 23.26 -6.64 -26.76
CA ALA A 227 24.60 -6.10 -26.56
C ALA A 227 24.71 -5.40 -25.19
N MET A 228 23.72 -4.60 -24.80
CA MET A 228 23.66 -3.98 -23.49
C MET A 228 23.61 -5.02 -22.35
N SER A 229 22.85 -6.10 -22.52
CA SER A 229 22.80 -7.17 -21.53
C SER A 229 24.14 -7.91 -21.39
N ILE A 230 24.87 -8.12 -22.49
CA ILE A 230 26.19 -8.80 -22.49
C ILE A 230 27.26 -7.87 -21.91
N ALA A 231 27.14 -6.56 -22.11
CA ALA A 231 28.09 -5.58 -21.60
C ALA A 231 28.09 -5.45 -20.06
N ILE A 232 27.05 -5.93 -19.38
CA ILE A 232 26.96 -5.89 -17.92
C ILE A 232 27.86 -6.99 -17.33
N ASN A 233 28.88 -6.61 -16.56
CA ASN A 233 29.67 -7.53 -15.75
C ASN A 233 28.90 -7.90 -14.47
N ARG A 234 28.10 -8.95 -14.56
CA ARG A 234 27.25 -9.41 -13.44
C ARG A 234 28.05 -9.95 -12.25
N SER A 235 29.23 -10.51 -12.49
CA SER A 235 30.09 -11.00 -11.41
C SER A 235 30.59 -9.84 -10.55
N GLU A 236 31.13 -8.80 -11.20
CA GLU A 236 31.59 -7.59 -10.51
C GLU A 236 30.46 -6.86 -9.79
N MET A 237 29.28 -6.75 -10.44
CA MET A 237 28.09 -6.16 -9.78
C MET A 237 27.69 -6.95 -8.54
N ASN A 238 27.77 -8.27 -8.59
CA ASN A 238 27.44 -9.13 -7.46
C ASN A 238 28.47 -9.00 -6.32
N GLU A 239 29.75 -8.83 -6.62
CA GLU A 239 30.82 -8.64 -5.63
C GLU A 239 30.72 -7.27 -4.93
N ILE A 240 30.27 -6.22 -5.63
CA ILE A 240 30.18 -4.86 -5.08
C ILE A 240 28.83 -4.61 -4.39
N GLY A 241 27.76 -5.23 -4.89
CA GLY A 241 26.38 -4.95 -4.45
C GLY A 241 25.80 -5.92 -3.43
N PHE A 242 26.45 -7.05 -3.26
CA PHE A 242 26.00 -8.16 -2.41
C PHE A 242 27.22 -8.82 -1.74
#